data_1d7f35f2ef6fcd1a00572073ee11a020
#
_entry.id   1d7f35f2ef6fcd1a00572073ee11a020
#
_cell.length_a   1.000
_cell.length_b   1.000
_cell.length_c   1.000
_cell.angle_alpha   90.00
_cell.angle_beta   90.00
_cell.angle_gamma   90.00
#
_symmetry.space_group_name_H-M   'P 1'
#
loop_
_entity.id
_entity.type
_entity.pdbx_description
1 polymer ?
#
loop_
_entity_poly.entity_id
_entity_poly.type
_entity_poly.pdbx_seq_one_letter_code
_entity_poly.pdbx_strand_id
1 'polypeptide(L)'
;MTPAALRERTRATLASRREDLIDLSHALHADPELAYEEHRAARRITDLVEAAGFETERGAYGLPTAFRATAGSGDLVIGICAEYDALPGIGHACGHNVNGAAAVAAALALAPYADDLGLTVK
;
A
#
# COMPACT_ATOMS: atom_id res chain seq x y z
N MET A 1 -23.39 2.92 8.41
CA MET A 1 -22.30 3.64 9.12
C MET A 1 -22.29 5.10 8.69
N THR A 2 -22.21 6.03 9.63
CA THR A 2 -22.11 7.45 9.30
C THR A 2 -20.70 7.82 8.81
N PRO A 3 -20.54 8.88 8.00
CA PRO A 3 -19.22 9.36 7.60
C PRO A 3 -18.29 9.68 8.78
N ALA A 4 -18.85 10.20 9.87
CA ALA A 4 -18.06 10.50 11.08
C ALA A 4 -17.55 9.22 11.75
N ALA A 5 -18.39 8.20 11.90
CA ALA A 5 -18.00 6.91 12.46
C ALA A 5 -16.98 6.18 11.58
N LEU A 6 -17.13 6.24 10.25
CA LEU A 6 -16.17 5.68 9.32
C LEU A 6 -14.80 6.37 9.47
N ARG A 7 -14.79 7.68 9.53
CA ARG A 7 -13.56 8.47 9.69
C ARG A 7 -12.83 8.15 10.98
N GLU A 8 -13.55 7.93 12.08
CA GLU A 8 -12.96 7.53 13.35
C GLU A 8 -12.38 6.11 13.28
N ARG A 9 -13.11 5.17 12.71
CA ARG A 9 -12.65 3.78 12.54
C ARG A 9 -11.42 3.66 11.64
N THR A 10 -11.38 4.39 10.53
CA THR A 10 -10.21 4.41 9.65
C THR A 10 -8.98 4.99 10.36
N ARG A 11 -9.15 6.03 11.16
CA ARG A 11 -8.08 6.57 12.01
C ARG A 11 -7.58 5.57 13.05
N ALA A 12 -8.49 4.83 13.68
CA ALA A 12 -8.11 3.79 14.63
C ALA A 12 -7.34 2.64 13.95
N THR A 13 -7.76 2.25 12.75
CA THR A 13 -7.03 1.26 11.93
C THR A 13 -5.61 1.74 11.63
N LEU A 14 -5.45 2.99 11.18
CA LEU A 14 -4.14 3.58 10.93
C LEU A 14 -3.27 3.62 12.19
N ALA A 15 -3.84 4.02 13.33
CA ALA A 15 -3.12 4.04 14.59
C ALA A 15 -2.61 2.65 15.00
N SER A 16 -3.40 1.60 14.76
CA SER A 16 -3.00 0.22 15.06
C SER A 16 -1.91 -0.32 14.12
N ARG A 17 -1.75 0.28 12.95
CA ARG A 17 -0.75 -0.10 11.93
C ARG A 17 0.46 0.83 11.88
N ARG A 18 0.51 1.82 12.76
CA ARG A 18 1.50 2.89 12.71
C ARG A 18 2.94 2.36 12.68
N GLU A 19 3.29 1.42 13.55
CA GLU A 19 4.65 0.87 13.61
C GLU A 19 5.04 0.14 12.33
N ASP A 20 4.16 -0.71 11.80
CA ASP A 20 4.40 -1.45 10.55
C ASP A 20 4.61 -0.49 9.37
N LEU A 21 3.84 0.59 9.30
CA LEU A 21 3.93 1.59 8.23
C LEU A 21 5.21 2.41 8.31
N ILE A 22 5.62 2.81 9.51
CA ILE A 22 6.88 3.52 9.74
C ILE A 22 8.06 2.61 9.42
N ASP A 23 8.02 1.37 9.86
CA ASP A 23 9.06 0.37 9.58
C ASP A 23 9.17 0.10 8.08
N LEU A 24 8.05 0.03 7.36
CA LEU A 24 8.03 -0.09 5.89
C LEU A 24 8.75 1.11 5.25
N SER A 25 8.40 2.33 5.61
CA SER A 25 9.04 3.54 5.06
C SER A 25 10.54 3.55 5.33
N HIS A 26 10.96 3.22 6.55
CA HIS A 26 12.37 3.14 6.92
C HIS A 26 13.11 2.02 6.18
N ALA A 27 12.50 0.86 6.00
CA ALA A 27 13.10 -0.25 5.27
C ALA A 27 13.29 0.08 3.78
N LEU A 28 12.31 0.72 3.15
CA LEU A 28 12.43 1.19 1.78
C LEU A 28 13.54 2.24 1.63
N HIS A 29 13.61 3.19 2.56
CA HIS A 29 14.65 4.22 2.56
C HIS A 29 16.06 3.65 2.72
N ALA A 30 16.21 2.68 3.61
CA ALA A 30 17.51 2.05 3.91
C ALA A 30 18.01 1.11 2.81
N ASP A 31 17.12 0.66 1.92
CA ASP A 31 17.40 -0.31 0.86
C ASP A 31 16.82 0.18 -0.48
N PRO A 32 17.35 1.28 -1.03
CA PRO A 32 16.82 1.88 -2.24
C PRO A 32 17.06 0.99 -3.46
N GLU A 33 16.03 0.83 -4.28
CA GLU A 33 16.06 0.11 -5.53
C GLU A 33 15.57 0.99 -6.66
N LEU A 34 16.21 0.90 -7.82
CA LEU A 34 15.88 1.74 -8.99
C LEU A 34 14.62 1.27 -9.70
N ALA A 35 14.05 2.14 -10.53
CA ALA A 35 12.87 1.84 -11.33
C ALA A 35 13.05 0.54 -12.14
N TYR A 36 12.03 -0.31 -12.10
CA TYR A 36 11.98 -1.66 -12.68
C TYR A 36 12.89 -2.71 -12.03
N GLU A 37 13.60 -2.35 -10.97
CA GLU A 37 14.48 -3.22 -10.20
C GLU A 37 14.06 -3.29 -8.70
N GLU A 38 12.84 -2.83 -8.37
CA GLU A 38 12.31 -2.73 -7.01
C GLU A 38 11.81 -4.08 -6.48
N HIS A 39 12.64 -5.13 -6.56
CA HIS A 39 12.23 -6.49 -6.19
C HIS A 39 11.95 -6.65 -4.69
N ARG A 40 12.82 -6.09 -3.84
CA ARG A 40 12.66 -6.17 -2.39
C ARG A 40 11.60 -5.20 -1.87
N ALA A 41 11.52 -4.02 -2.46
CA ALA A 41 10.47 -3.05 -2.15
C ALA A 41 9.08 -3.63 -2.44
N ALA A 42 8.86 -4.17 -3.63
CA ALA A 42 7.62 -4.83 -4.01
C ALA A 42 7.28 -5.98 -3.05
N ARG A 43 8.25 -6.79 -2.65
CA ARG A 43 8.06 -7.89 -1.71
C ARG A 43 7.62 -7.38 -0.33
N ARG A 44 8.30 -6.37 0.22
CA ARG A 44 7.95 -5.79 1.51
C ARG A 44 6.52 -5.26 1.54
N ILE A 45 6.12 -4.56 0.49
CA ILE A 45 4.77 -4.01 0.38
C ILE A 45 3.74 -5.12 0.23
N THR A 46 3.97 -6.07 -0.68
CA THR A 46 3.02 -7.16 -0.93
C THR A 46 2.86 -8.09 0.26
N ASP A 47 3.94 -8.39 0.99
CA ASP A 47 3.86 -9.17 2.23
C ASP A 47 2.96 -8.49 3.27
N LEU A 48 3.06 -7.18 3.40
CA LEU A 48 2.26 -6.40 4.36
C LEU A 48 0.77 -6.38 3.98
N VAL A 49 0.44 -6.14 2.72
CA VAL A 49 -0.96 -6.09 2.28
C VAL A 49 -1.59 -7.48 2.23
N GLU A 50 -0.85 -8.52 1.88
CA GLU A 50 -1.32 -9.92 1.96
C GLU A 50 -1.64 -10.32 3.41
N ALA A 51 -0.76 -9.98 4.35
CA ALA A 51 -0.99 -10.23 5.77
C ALA A 51 -2.24 -9.51 6.30
N ALA A 52 -2.64 -8.41 5.67
CA ALA A 52 -3.85 -7.65 5.97
C ALA A 52 -5.11 -8.17 5.25
N GLY A 53 -4.99 -9.23 4.45
CA GLY A 53 -6.13 -9.89 3.80
C GLY A 53 -6.40 -9.48 2.35
N PHE A 54 -5.50 -8.71 1.72
CA PHE A 54 -5.62 -8.41 0.30
C PHE A 54 -5.32 -9.62 -0.57
N GLU A 55 -6.10 -9.81 -1.63
CA GLU A 55 -5.74 -10.70 -2.72
C GLU A 55 -4.72 -10.00 -3.61
N THR A 56 -3.52 -10.58 -3.75
CA THR A 56 -2.38 -9.91 -4.37
C THR A 56 -1.87 -10.69 -5.58
N GLU A 57 -1.69 -9.98 -6.69
CA GLU A 57 -1.01 -10.44 -7.90
C GLU A 57 0.37 -9.80 -7.97
N ARG A 58 1.42 -10.61 -7.81
CA ARG A 58 2.82 -10.18 -7.95
C ARG A 58 3.25 -10.30 -9.41
N GLY A 59 4.09 -9.40 -9.88
CA GLY A 59 4.48 -9.34 -11.29
C GLY A 59 3.31 -8.98 -12.19
N ALA A 60 2.43 -8.11 -11.72
CA ALA A 60 1.25 -7.68 -12.47
C ALA A 60 1.62 -6.93 -13.74
N TYR A 61 0.73 -6.95 -14.72
CA TYR A 61 0.86 -6.20 -15.98
C TYR A 61 2.12 -6.53 -16.80
N GLY A 62 2.69 -7.71 -16.62
CA GLY A 62 3.93 -8.11 -17.28
C GLY A 62 5.19 -7.44 -16.75
N LEU A 63 5.11 -6.78 -15.60
CA LEU A 63 6.22 -6.10 -14.93
C LEU A 63 6.63 -6.86 -13.68
N PRO A 64 7.84 -7.44 -13.61
CA PRO A 64 8.25 -8.30 -12.50
C PRO A 64 8.19 -7.65 -11.11
N THR A 65 8.38 -6.32 -11.04
CA THR A 65 8.37 -5.56 -9.79
C THR A 65 7.05 -4.82 -9.52
N ALA A 66 6.07 -4.96 -10.40
CA ALA A 66 4.74 -4.41 -10.17
C ALA A 66 3.86 -5.40 -9.41
N PHE A 67 2.83 -4.89 -8.77
CA PHE A 67 1.81 -5.71 -8.12
C PHE A 67 0.43 -5.06 -8.21
N ARG A 68 -0.60 -5.88 -8.01
CA ARG A 68 -1.96 -5.43 -7.78
C ARG A 68 -2.50 -6.13 -6.55
N ALA A 69 -2.99 -5.38 -5.60
CA ALA A 69 -3.66 -5.90 -4.42
C ALA A 69 -5.13 -5.47 -4.44
N THR A 70 -6.03 -6.34 -4.06
CA THR A 70 -7.48 -6.10 -4.13
C THR A 70 -8.16 -6.48 -2.82
N ALA A 71 -9.03 -5.61 -2.33
CA ALA A 71 -9.91 -5.88 -1.19
C ALA A 71 -11.33 -5.37 -1.50
N GLY A 72 -12.33 -6.12 -1.04
CA GLY A 72 -13.74 -5.84 -1.32
C GLY A 72 -14.18 -6.31 -2.71
N SER A 73 -15.49 -6.24 -2.95
CA SER A 73 -16.14 -6.74 -4.16
C SER A 73 -17.24 -5.80 -4.69
N GLY A 74 -17.25 -4.56 -4.23
CA GLY A 74 -18.27 -3.57 -4.65
C GLY A 74 -18.04 -3.03 -6.04
N ASP A 75 -19.11 -2.44 -6.62
CA ASP A 75 -19.10 -1.93 -7.99
C ASP A 75 -18.25 -0.66 -8.16
N LEU A 76 -18.08 0.14 -7.09
CA LEU A 76 -17.25 1.32 -7.14
C LEU A 76 -15.80 0.94 -6.85
N VAL A 77 -14.95 1.07 -7.86
CA VAL A 77 -13.52 0.75 -7.76
C VAL A 77 -12.73 2.00 -7.43
N ILE A 78 -11.96 1.94 -6.32
CA ILE A 78 -11.02 2.97 -5.93
C ILE A 78 -9.60 2.43 -6.16
N GLY A 79 -8.85 3.11 -7.03
CA GLY A 79 -7.44 2.82 -7.27
C GLY A 79 -6.53 3.67 -6.40
N ILE A 80 -5.53 3.04 -5.79
CA ILE A 80 -4.49 3.69 -4.99
C ILE A 80 -3.15 3.34 -5.62
N CYS A 81 -2.38 4.37 -6.02
CA CYS A 81 -1.09 4.17 -6.65
C CYS A 81 0.03 4.24 -5.59
N ALA A 82 0.82 3.18 -5.50
CA ALA A 82 2.02 3.13 -4.69
C ALA A 82 3.25 3.26 -5.60
N GLU A 83 4.08 4.24 -5.34
CA GLU A 83 5.38 4.43 -5.98
C GLU A 83 6.47 4.12 -4.97
N TYR A 84 7.50 3.36 -5.35
CA TYR A 84 8.54 2.88 -4.42
C TYR A 84 9.93 2.76 -5.03
N ASP A 85 10.14 3.28 -6.22
CA ASP A 85 11.47 3.38 -6.84
C ASP A 85 12.30 4.51 -6.23
N ALA A 86 13.61 4.30 -6.22
CA ALA A 86 14.61 5.28 -5.81
C ALA A 86 15.35 5.84 -7.03
N LEU A 87 16.12 6.90 -6.80
CA LEU A 87 16.92 7.56 -7.83
C LEU A 87 18.37 7.06 -7.84
N PRO A 88 19.01 7.00 -9.02
CA PRO A 88 20.41 6.61 -9.11
C PRO A 88 21.33 7.54 -8.29
N GLY A 89 22.13 6.96 -7.39
CA GLY A 89 23.16 7.67 -6.63
C GLY A 89 22.69 8.52 -5.46
N ILE A 90 21.38 8.78 -5.33
CA ILE A 90 20.81 9.62 -4.26
C ILE A 90 19.67 8.98 -3.47
N GLY A 91 19.36 7.72 -3.75
CA GLY A 91 18.35 6.96 -3.00
C GLY A 91 16.95 7.56 -3.11
N HIS A 92 16.19 7.53 -2.01
CA HIS A 92 14.82 8.03 -1.95
C HIS A 92 14.72 9.56 -1.82
N ALA A 93 15.42 10.29 -2.68
CA ALA A 93 15.36 11.75 -2.68
C ALA A 93 14.00 12.32 -3.12
N CYS A 94 13.21 11.56 -3.90
CA CYS A 94 11.81 11.91 -4.22
C CYS A 94 10.83 11.59 -3.09
N GLY A 95 11.25 10.86 -2.06
CA GLY A 95 10.38 10.46 -0.96
C GLY A 95 9.40 9.34 -1.30
N HIS A 96 9.70 8.48 -2.28
CA HIS A 96 8.84 7.35 -2.65
C HIS A 96 8.71 6.30 -1.54
N ASN A 97 9.66 6.22 -0.61
CA ASN A 97 9.50 5.43 0.60
C ASN A 97 8.30 5.89 1.44
N VAL A 98 8.06 7.20 1.52
CA VAL A 98 6.89 7.78 2.19
C VAL A 98 5.64 7.60 1.33
N ASN A 99 5.73 7.81 0.02
CA ASN A 99 4.62 7.61 -0.91
C ASN A 99 4.08 6.17 -0.85
N GLY A 100 4.96 5.18 -0.95
CA GLY A 100 4.59 3.77 -0.86
C GLY A 100 3.93 3.43 0.48
N ALA A 101 4.50 3.88 1.58
CA ALA A 101 3.93 3.65 2.91
C ALA A 101 2.57 4.35 3.09
N ALA A 102 2.41 5.56 2.56
CA ALA A 102 1.14 6.29 2.62
C ALA A 102 0.04 5.63 1.77
N ALA A 103 0.39 5.12 0.58
CA ALA A 103 -0.53 4.38 -0.26
C ALA A 103 -1.01 3.09 0.42
N VAL A 104 -0.09 2.33 1.02
CA VAL A 104 -0.41 1.15 1.82
C VAL A 104 -1.30 1.53 3.00
N ALA A 105 -1.00 2.61 3.71
CA ALA A 105 -1.80 3.09 4.82
C ALA A 105 -3.25 3.38 4.42
N ALA A 106 -3.46 4.07 3.30
CA ALA A 106 -4.79 4.36 2.77
C ALA A 106 -5.55 3.08 2.42
N ALA A 107 -4.89 2.12 1.77
CA ALA A 107 -5.49 0.83 1.43
C ALA A 107 -5.89 0.05 2.69
N LEU A 108 -5.00 -0.07 3.67
CA LEU A 108 -5.26 -0.75 4.94
C LEU A 108 -6.40 -0.10 5.75
N ALA A 109 -6.53 1.22 5.67
CA ALA A 109 -7.60 1.94 6.36
C ALA A 109 -8.98 1.70 5.74
N LEU A 110 -9.06 1.52 4.42
CA LEU A 110 -10.32 1.32 3.70
C LEU A 110 -10.76 -0.14 3.62
N ALA A 111 -9.81 -1.06 3.48
CA ALA A 111 -10.10 -2.46 3.21
C ALA A 111 -11.11 -3.11 4.16
N PRO A 112 -11.06 -2.88 5.50
CA PRO A 112 -12.02 -3.49 6.44
C PRO A 112 -13.48 -3.08 6.22
N TYR A 113 -13.69 -2.00 5.50
CA TYR A 113 -15.03 -1.41 5.28
C TYR A 113 -15.46 -1.45 3.81
N ALA A 114 -14.63 -2.02 2.94
CA ALA A 114 -14.85 -1.98 1.50
C ALA A 114 -16.20 -2.58 1.10
N ASP A 115 -16.50 -3.79 1.56
CA ASP A 115 -17.77 -4.46 1.22
C ASP A 115 -18.99 -3.70 1.79
N ASP A 116 -18.92 -3.21 3.03
CA ASP A 116 -20.00 -2.43 3.65
C ASP A 116 -20.29 -1.13 2.89
N LEU A 117 -19.28 -0.58 2.22
CA LEU A 117 -19.37 0.66 1.44
C LEU A 117 -19.64 0.41 -0.05
N GLY A 118 -19.76 -0.84 -0.48
CA GLY A 118 -19.91 -1.19 -1.89
C GLY A 118 -18.67 -0.87 -2.73
N LEU A 119 -17.48 -0.95 -2.14
CA LEU A 119 -16.20 -0.62 -2.78
C LEU A 119 -15.41 -1.86 -3.15
N THR A 120 -14.62 -1.72 -4.21
CA THR A 120 -13.43 -2.52 -4.47
C THR A 120 -12.21 -1.60 -4.37
N VAL A 121 -11.29 -1.88 -3.47
CA VAL A 121 -10.04 -1.14 -3.28
C VAL A 121 -8.92 -1.87 -4.00
N LYS A 122 -8.22 -1.17 -4.87
CA LYS A 122 -7.07 -1.70 -5.61
C LYS A 122 -5.84 -0.85 -5.40
#